data_8865eb0553f1d7d7a0ab621f399a81ba
#
_entry.id   8865eb0553f1d7d7a0ab621f399a81ba
#
_cell.length_a   1.000
_cell.length_b   1.000
_cell.length_c   1.000
_cell.angle_alpha   90.00
_cell.angle_beta   90.00
_cell.angle_gamma   90.00
#
_symmetry.space_group_name_H-M   'P 1'
#
loop_
_entity.id
_entity.type
_entity.pdbx_description
1 polymer ?
#
loop_
_entity_poly.entity_id
_entity_poly.type
_entity_poly.pdbx_seq_one_letter_code
_entity_poly.pdbx_strand_id
1 'polypeptide(L)'
;VLELQELEHLPGKPFRLSVLKTPKYPKSISICYNTDHILCLCEVSGLEERYDPQKIELKWQEYWSNRVLYKTESNPSQEKFYCLEMFPYPSGEIHMGHVRNYAIGDVIARYKRMRGYNVLHPMGWDAFGLPAENAAIKHGVHPAEWTYKNIGDMKKQLNRMGLSYDWEREVTTCNPEYYKWNQWFFLKMLEKGLAYRKHSFVNWCQSCATVLANEQVINERCWRCDSIVVQKKLEQWFFRITHYAEELLAGCDELKGWPERVVLMQENWIGRGEGVEVDFPLVGLDEKLRIFTTRPDTLFGVTFMCIAPGHPLSEKLVQNEAIEALQAIKTKYGRETEKIGVFTGSYAINPLNGAKVPVYVANFVLMEYGTGAIMSVP
;
A
#
# COMPACT_ATOMS: atom_id res chain seq x y z
N VAL A 1 61.20 2.73 -22.44
CA VAL A 1 60.55 3.99 -22.84
C VAL A 1 59.25 4.07 -22.05
N LEU A 2 59.19 5.06 -21.17
CA LEU A 2 58.01 5.33 -20.34
C LEU A 2 57.12 6.32 -21.06
N GLU A 3 55.91 5.96 -21.43
CA GLU A 3 54.90 6.90 -21.92
C GLU A 3 54.06 7.38 -20.76
N LEU A 4 54.10 8.69 -20.54
CA LEU A 4 53.22 9.42 -19.59
C LEU A 4 52.01 9.89 -20.36
N GLN A 5 50.81 9.42 -19.97
CA GLN A 5 49.59 10.08 -20.42
C GLN A 5 49.12 11.07 -19.32
N GLU A 6 49.13 12.33 -19.67
CA GLU A 6 48.57 13.41 -18.84
C GLU A 6 47.08 13.57 -19.13
N LEU A 7 46.27 13.45 -18.08
CA LEU A 7 44.84 13.78 -18.10
C LEU A 7 44.65 15.21 -17.56
N GLU A 8 44.19 16.12 -18.40
CA GLU A 8 43.99 17.52 -18.06
C GLU A 8 42.73 17.76 -17.16
N HIS A 9 42.94 18.60 -16.21
CA HIS A 9 42.09 19.49 -15.39
C HIS A 9 40.63 19.20 -15.11
N LEU A 10 40.38 18.94 -13.82
CA LEU A 10 39.15 19.37 -13.12
C LEU A 10 39.44 20.61 -12.26
N PRO A 11 38.55 21.63 -12.20
CA PRO A 11 38.82 22.88 -11.49
C PRO A 11 38.72 22.68 -9.98
N GLY A 12 39.82 22.93 -9.27
CA GLY A 12 39.81 23.11 -7.83
C GLY A 12 41.00 22.58 -7.04
N LYS A 13 41.71 21.55 -7.47
CA LYS A 13 42.99 21.07 -6.90
C LYS A 13 43.68 20.09 -7.87
N PRO A 14 44.99 20.08 -8.02
CA PRO A 14 45.64 19.19 -8.98
C PRO A 14 45.71 17.76 -8.48
N PHE A 15 44.93 16.89 -9.07
CA PHE A 15 45.15 15.43 -9.01
C PHE A 15 45.96 15.04 -10.24
N ARG A 16 47.17 14.51 -10.07
CA ARG A 16 47.91 13.86 -11.16
C ARG A 16 47.88 12.35 -10.96
N LEU A 17 47.27 11.66 -11.89
CA LEU A 17 47.34 10.22 -11.98
C LEU A 17 48.32 9.85 -13.10
N SER A 18 49.45 9.28 -12.78
CA SER A 18 50.35 8.75 -13.81
C SER A 18 50.38 7.21 -13.73
N VAL A 19 50.07 6.56 -14.85
CA VAL A 19 50.11 5.09 -14.98
C VAL A 19 51.44 4.75 -15.67
N LEU A 20 52.34 4.07 -14.94
CA LEU A 20 53.57 3.54 -15.49
C LEU A 20 53.34 2.11 -16.03
N LYS A 21 53.40 1.97 -17.36
CA LYS A 21 53.45 0.65 -18.01
C LYS A 21 54.91 0.21 -18.17
N THR A 22 55.32 -0.87 -17.56
CA THR A 22 56.65 -1.46 -17.81
C THR A 22 56.51 -2.67 -18.74
N PRO A 23 57.41 -2.84 -19.73
CA PRO A 23 57.34 -3.96 -20.69
C PRO A 23 57.62 -5.36 -20.09
N LYS A 24 58.12 -5.41 -18.89
CA LYS A 24 58.57 -6.68 -18.24
C LYS A 24 57.60 -7.27 -17.24
N TYR A 25 56.58 -6.53 -16.80
CA TYR A 25 55.61 -7.05 -15.82
C TYR A 25 54.20 -6.63 -16.22
N PRO A 26 53.26 -7.56 -16.30
CA PRO A 26 51.89 -7.24 -16.70
C PRO A 26 51.03 -6.58 -15.59
N LYS A 27 51.68 -5.96 -14.60
CA LYS A 27 51.01 -5.33 -13.47
C LYS A 27 51.05 -3.81 -13.61
N SER A 28 49.92 -3.16 -13.63
CA SER A 28 49.81 -1.70 -13.59
C SER A 28 50.08 -1.18 -12.19
N ILE A 29 51.01 -0.24 -12.07
CA ILE A 29 51.28 0.48 -10.83
C ILE A 29 50.48 1.76 -10.87
N SER A 30 49.53 1.96 -9.95
CA SER A 30 48.84 3.23 -9.77
C SER A 30 49.56 4.08 -8.73
N ILE A 31 50.01 5.26 -9.11
CA ILE A 31 50.66 6.23 -8.22
C ILE A 31 49.64 7.31 -7.89
N CYS A 32 49.20 7.42 -6.65
CA CYS A 32 48.37 8.50 -6.17
C CYS A 32 49.22 9.55 -5.48
N TYR A 33 49.14 10.79 -5.91
CA TYR A 33 49.79 11.95 -5.25
C TYR A 33 48.73 12.71 -4.42
N ASN A 34 49.07 12.97 -3.15
CA ASN A 34 48.34 13.95 -2.34
C ASN A 34 49.22 15.23 -2.23
N THR A 35 48.56 16.37 -1.99
CA THR A 35 49.17 17.71 -1.96
C THR A 35 50.30 17.89 -0.92
N ASP A 36 50.55 16.89 -0.05
CA ASP A 36 51.53 16.96 1.03
C ASP A 36 52.75 16.02 0.86
N HIS A 37 53.14 15.71 -0.35
CA HIS A 37 54.38 14.97 -0.71
C HIS A 37 54.51 13.53 -0.17
N ILE A 38 53.46 12.81 0.08
CA ILE A 38 53.55 11.38 0.39
C ILE A 38 53.34 10.53 -0.85
N LEU A 39 54.39 9.95 -1.38
CA LEU A 39 54.33 8.92 -2.40
C LEU A 39 53.83 7.63 -1.78
N CYS A 40 52.60 7.25 -2.04
CA CYS A 40 52.08 5.93 -1.68
C CYS A 40 52.25 5.01 -2.92
N LEU A 41 53.28 4.19 -2.90
CA LEU A 41 53.45 3.09 -3.86
C LEU A 41 52.52 1.94 -3.40
N CYS A 42 51.31 1.89 -3.91
CA CYS A 42 50.48 0.70 -3.75
C CYS A 42 50.91 -0.34 -4.79
N GLU A 43 51.76 -1.29 -4.44
CA GLU A 43 51.89 -2.51 -5.23
C GLU A 43 50.56 -3.25 -5.20
N VAL A 44 49.82 -3.20 -6.30
CA VAL A 44 48.65 -4.08 -6.51
C VAL A 44 49.18 -5.44 -6.95
N SER A 45 49.87 -6.12 -6.01
CA SER A 45 50.25 -7.49 -6.20
C SER A 45 49.05 -8.39 -5.93
N GLY A 46 48.56 -9.05 -6.98
CA GLY A 46 47.60 -10.16 -6.80
C GLY A 46 46.14 -9.90 -7.14
N LEU A 47 45.83 -8.93 -8.04
CA LEU A 47 44.52 -8.95 -8.66
C LEU A 47 44.41 -10.21 -9.53
N GLU A 48 43.52 -11.14 -9.13
CA GLU A 48 43.14 -12.23 -10.01
C GLU A 48 42.56 -11.66 -11.30
N GLU A 49 42.91 -12.26 -12.45
CA GLU A 49 42.43 -11.80 -13.77
C GLU A 49 40.91 -11.85 -13.93
N ARG A 50 40.27 -12.62 -13.07
CA ARG A 50 38.80 -12.77 -13.04
C ARG A 50 38.26 -12.46 -11.67
N TYR A 51 37.12 -11.75 -11.65
CA TYR A 51 36.34 -11.53 -10.45
C TYR A 51 35.71 -12.86 -9.99
N ASP A 52 36.07 -13.34 -8.78
CA ASP A 52 35.46 -14.49 -8.14
C ASP A 52 34.47 -14.03 -7.08
N PRO A 53 33.15 -13.99 -7.39
CA PRO A 53 32.15 -13.51 -6.44
C PRO A 53 32.10 -14.34 -5.16
N GLN A 54 32.29 -15.65 -5.25
CA GLN A 54 32.21 -16.53 -4.09
C GLN A 54 33.29 -16.21 -3.03
N LYS A 55 34.43 -15.76 -3.48
CA LYS A 55 35.57 -15.47 -2.63
C LYS A 55 35.60 -14.01 -2.19
N ILE A 56 35.41 -13.10 -3.14
CA ILE A 56 35.53 -11.66 -2.90
C ILE A 56 34.36 -11.12 -2.12
N GLU A 57 33.14 -11.49 -2.49
CA GLU A 57 31.94 -10.99 -1.82
C GLU A 57 31.87 -11.46 -0.36
N LEU A 58 32.12 -12.74 -0.09
CA LEU A 58 32.14 -13.28 1.28
C LEU A 58 33.13 -12.55 2.16
N LYS A 59 34.37 -12.34 1.67
CA LYS A 59 35.40 -11.59 2.36
C LYS A 59 34.92 -10.20 2.78
N TRP A 60 34.27 -9.46 1.85
CA TRP A 60 33.83 -8.11 2.14
C TRP A 60 32.59 -8.07 3.03
N GLN A 61 31.66 -8.99 2.86
CA GLN A 61 30.50 -9.11 3.74
C GLN A 61 30.92 -9.40 5.19
N GLU A 62 31.88 -10.29 5.40
CA GLU A 62 32.44 -10.57 6.70
C GLU A 62 33.16 -9.33 7.27
N TYR A 63 33.96 -8.64 6.48
CA TYR A 63 34.61 -7.40 6.88
C TYR A 63 33.64 -6.32 7.34
N TRP A 64 32.57 -6.10 6.58
CA TRP A 64 31.53 -5.11 6.93
C TRP A 64 30.77 -5.50 8.20
N SER A 65 30.43 -6.77 8.34
CA SER A 65 29.74 -7.31 9.51
C SER A 65 30.57 -7.17 10.78
N ASN A 66 31.85 -7.59 10.75
CA ASN A 66 32.72 -7.52 11.90
C ASN A 66 33.02 -6.08 12.38
N ARG A 67 32.94 -5.11 11.49
CA ARG A 67 33.11 -3.69 11.81
C ARG A 67 31.80 -2.96 12.08
N VAL A 68 30.66 -3.63 11.97
CA VAL A 68 29.32 -3.03 12.11
C VAL A 68 29.21 -1.74 11.29
N LEU A 69 29.73 -1.79 10.05
CA LEU A 69 30.01 -0.61 9.23
C LEU A 69 28.77 0.24 8.91
N TYR A 70 27.60 -0.39 8.91
CA TYR A 70 26.34 0.27 8.52
C TYR A 70 25.48 0.69 9.70
N LYS A 71 25.98 0.53 10.92
CA LYS A 71 25.32 1.02 12.13
C LYS A 71 25.15 2.53 12.09
N THR A 72 23.95 2.99 12.41
CA THR A 72 23.61 4.41 12.47
C THR A 72 23.59 4.86 13.92
N GLU A 73 24.45 5.80 14.25
CA GLU A 73 24.50 6.41 15.58
C GLU A 73 23.85 7.79 15.56
N SER A 74 23.35 8.25 16.71
CA SER A 74 22.83 9.60 16.84
C SER A 74 23.99 10.60 16.79
N ASN A 75 24.17 11.25 15.65
CA ASN A 75 25.18 12.28 15.46
C ASN A 75 24.52 13.59 14.99
N PRO A 76 24.37 14.60 15.85
CA PRO A 76 23.72 15.86 15.51
C PRO A 76 24.56 16.74 14.55
N SER A 77 25.86 16.47 14.40
CA SER A 77 26.77 17.24 13.53
C SER A 77 26.73 16.82 12.06
N GLN A 78 26.16 15.66 11.77
CA GLN A 78 26.03 15.15 10.40
C GLN A 78 24.63 15.36 9.86
N GLU A 79 24.55 15.71 8.59
CA GLU A 79 23.28 15.77 7.88
C GLU A 79 22.65 14.37 7.80
N LYS A 80 21.38 14.26 8.19
CA LYS A 80 20.67 12.98 8.27
C LYS A 80 20.08 12.61 6.91
N PHE A 81 20.14 11.34 6.60
CA PHE A 81 19.44 10.76 5.45
C PHE A 81 18.72 9.48 5.86
N TYR A 82 17.43 9.42 5.62
CA TYR A 82 16.60 8.24 5.87
C TYR A 82 16.32 7.54 4.54
N CYS A 83 16.83 6.32 4.39
CA CYS A 83 16.59 5.46 3.25
C CYS A 83 15.67 4.32 3.68
N LEU A 84 14.41 4.39 3.28
CA LEU A 84 13.39 3.40 3.62
C LEU A 84 12.93 2.68 2.36
N GLU A 85 12.87 1.37 2.44
CA GLU A 85 12.25 0.50 1.46
C GLU A 85 11.07 -0.22 2.09
N MET A 86 10.17 -0.73 1.26
CA MET A 86 9.02 -1.50 1.73
C MET A 86 9.50 -2.82 2.36
N PHE A 87 9.09 -3.08 3.60
CA PHE A 87 9.42 -4.32 4.29
C PHE A 87 8.74 -5.51 3.63
N PRO A 88 9.44 -6.65 3.45
CA PRO A 88 8.84 -7.83 2.87
C PRO A 88 7.92 -8.56 3.84
N TYR A 89 6.95 -9.28 3.29
CA TYR A 89 6.20 -10.30 4.02
C TYR A 89 7.06 -11.55 4.21
N PRO A 90 7.27 -12.06 5.42
CA PRO A 90 8.05 -13.28 5.66
C PRO A 90 7.22 -14.55 5.41
N SER A 91 6.67 -14.69 4.20
CA SER A 91 5.83 -15.82 3.80
C SER A 91 6.55 -16.87 2.94
N GLY A 92 7.83 -16.66 2.65
CA GLY A 92 8.65 -17.56 1.83
C GLY A 92 10.05 -17.00 1.61
N GLU A 93 10.66 -17.29 0.47
CA GLU A 93 11.97 -16.80 0.08
C GLU A 93 11.91 -15.45 -0.64
N ILE A 94 13.06 -14.74 -0.73
CA ILE A 94 13.16 -13.55 -1.55
C ILE A 94 13.08 -13.91 -3.04
N HIS A 95 12.59 -12.98 -3.85
CA HIS A 95 12.50 -13.13 -5.30
C HIS A 95 13.06 -11.88 -6.01
N MET A 96 13.16 -11.91 -7.32
CA MET A 96 13.74 -10.81 -8.11
C MET A 96 13.08 -9.45 -7.89
N GLY A 97 11.80 -9.40 -7.50
CA GLY A 97 11.14 -8.16 -7.10
C GLY A 97 11.76 -7.54 -5.84
N HIS A 98 12.10 -8.34 -4.85
CA HIS A 98 12.84 -7.91 -3.66
C HIS A 98 14.24 -7.43 -4.03
N VAL A 99 14.97 -8.19 -4.86
CA VAL A 99 16.31 -7.81 -5.34
C VAL A 99 16.28 -6.44 -6.01
N ARG A 100 15.35 -6.22 -6.93
CA ARG A 100 15.20 -4.94 -7.63
C ARG A 100 14.92 -3.78 -6.67
N ASN A 101 13.97 -3.97 -5.73
CA ASN A 101 13.58 -2.93 -4.80
C ASN A 101 14.75 -2.54 -3.89
N TYR A 102 15.40 -3.51 -3.28
CA TYR A 102 16.42 -3.29 -2.26
C TYR A 102 17.77 -2.89 -2.84
N ALA A 103 18.12 -3.35 -4.05
CA ALA A 103 19.36 -2.91 -4.71
C ALA A 103 19.35 -1.41 -5.05
N ILE A 104 18.19 -0.86 -5.43
CA ILE A 104 18.06 0.58 -5.73
C ILE A 104 18.29 1.42 -4.47
N GLY A 105 17.63 1.06 -3.36
CA GLY A 105 17.80 1.76 -2.09
C GLY A 105 19.21 1.63 -1.54
N ASP A 106 19.82 0.45 -1.66
CA ASP A 106 21.19 0.21 -1.19
C ASP A 106 22.23 1.08 -1.92
N VAL A 107 22.08 1.26 -3.23
CA VAL A 107 22.92 2.19 -4.01
C VAL A 107 22.80 3.60 -3.48
N ILE A 108 21.59 4.07 -3.23
CA ILE A 108 21.35 5.41 -2.68
C ILE A 108 21.94 5.55 -1.28
N ALA A 109 21.70 4.57 -0.40
CA ALA A 109 22.23 4.57 0.96
C ALA A 109 23.76 4.61 0.99
N ARG A 110 24.42 3.80 0.17
CA ARG A 110 25.89 3.79 0.04
C ARG A 110 26.41 5.11 -0.51
N TYR A 111 25.80 5.64 -1.57
CA TYR A 111 26.18 6.93 -2.13
C TYR A 111 26.09 8.05 -1.08
N LYS A 112 25.00 8.12 -0.33
CA LYS A 112 24.81 9.12 0.73
C LYS A 112 25.84 8.99 1.84
N ARG A 113 26.18 7.75 2.29
CA ARG A 113 27.27 7.53 3.25
C ARG A 113 28.60 8.01 2.72
N MET A 114 28.93 7.72 1.45
CA MET A 114 30.16 8.20 0.82
C MET A 114 30.22 9.74 0.72
N ARG A 115 29.06 10.40 0.68
CA ARG A 115 28.93 11.86 0.72
C ARG A 115 28.98 12.44 2.14
N GLY A 116 29.15 11.62 3.17
CA GLY A 116 29.29 12.06 4.56
C GLY A 116 27.97 12.21 5.33
N TYR A 117 26.85 11.76 4.78
CA TYR A 117 25.57 11.77 5.49
C TYR A 117 25.53 10.71 6.58
N ASN A 118 24.81 10.98 7.67
CA ASN A 118 24.43 9.98 8.65
C ASN A 118 23.17 9.25 8.15
N VAL A 119 23.38 8.05 7.59
CA VAL A 119 22.32 7.33 6.85
C VAL A 119 21.67 6.29 7.73
N LEU A 120 20.40 6.45 8.03
CA LEU A 120 19.54 5.41 8.59
C LEU A 120 18.96 4.57 7.44
N HIS A 121 19.39 3.33 7.31
CA HIS A 121 18.93 2.36 6.33
C HIS A 121 18.46 1.09 7.03
N PRO A 122 17.25 1.06 7.61
CA PRO A 122 16.74 -0.06 8.37
C PRO A 122 16.14 -1.12 7.46
N MET A 123 16.04 -2.34 7.98
CA MET A 123 15.22 -3.41 7.41
C MET A 123 14.21 -3.89 8.44
N GLY A 124 13.08 -4.39 7.95
CA GLY A 124 12.05 -4.95 8.81
C GLY A 124 11.23 -6.02 8.09
N TRP A 125 10.27 -6.56 8.82
CA TRP A 125 9.41 -7.64 8.39
C TRP A 125 7.96 -7.25 8.66
N ASP A 126 7.15 -7.18 7.60
CA ASP A 126 5.70 -7.04 7.71
C ASP A 126 5.12 -8.42 8.01
N ALA A 127 5.09 -8.76 9.30
CA ALA A 127 4.98 -10.13 9.76
C ALA A 127 3.59 -10.53 10.24
N PHE A 128 2.63 -9.61 10.26
CA PHE A 128 1.22 -9.89 10.51
C PHE A 128 0.46 -10.20 9.21
N GLY A 129 -0.65 -10.89 9.35
CA GLY A 129 -1.67 -11.02 8.34
C GLY A 129 -1.81 -12.41 7.72
N LEU A 130 -2.82 -12.49 6.86
CA LEU A 130 -3.28 -13.72 6.23
C LEU A 130 -2.24 -14.46 5.37
N PRO A 131 -1.29 -13.81 4.67
CA PRO A 131 -0.30 -14.55 3.88
C PRO A 131 0.55 -15.51 4.73
N ALA A 132 1.02 -15.08 5.87
CA ALA A 132 1.80 -15.92 6.79
C ALA A 132 0.92 -17.03 7.42
N GLU A 133 -0.31 -16.69 7.84
CA GLU A 133 -1.25 -17.67 8.38
C GLU A 133 -1.64 -18.74 7.36
N ASN A 134 -1.93 -18.34 6.12
CA ASN A 134 -2.28 -19.29 5.06
C ASN A 134 -1.14 -20.23 4.72
N ALA A 135 0.09 -19.72 4.67
CA ALA A 135 1.27 -20.54 4.47
C ALA A 135 1.45 -21.54 5.63
N ALA A 136 1.29 -21.08 6.88
CA ALA A 136 1.39 -21.94 8.06
C ALA A 136 0.33 -23.04 8.07
N ILE A 137 -0.93 -22.72 7.74
CA ILE A 137 -2.02 -23.68 7.60
C ILE A 137 -1.69 -24.72 6.52
N LYS A 138 -1.24 -24.26 5.34
CA LYS A 138 -0.87 -25.13 4.22
C LYS A 138 0.23 -26.12 4.59
N HIS A 139 1.19 -25.71 5.41
CA HIS A 139 2.32 -26.52 5.81
C HIS A 139 2.10 -27.26 7.15
N GLY A 140 0.95 -27.09 7.81
CA GLY A 140 0.62 -27.75 9.07
C GLY A 140 1.51 -27.35 10.25
N VAL A 141 2.01 -26.11 10.26
CA VAL A 141 2.90 -25.58 11.31
C VAL A 141 2.27 -24.37 12.01
N HIS A 142 2.77 -24.02 13.19
CA HIS A 142 2.28 -22.84 13.90
C HIS A 142 2.71 -21.55 13.16
N PRO A 143 1.82 -20.54 12.98
CA PRO A 143 2.15 -19.31 12.27
C PRO A 143 3.42 -18.61 12.77
N ALA A 144 3.66 -18.56 14.07
CA ALA A 144 4.86 -17.94 14.61
C ALA A 144 6.14 -18.69 14.20
N GLU A 145 6.15 -20.02 14.28
CA GLU A 145 7.31 -20.82 13.86
C GLU A 145 7.61 -20.62 12.38
N TRP A 146 6.58 -20.65 11.55
CA TRP A 146 6.69 -20.38 10.12
C TRP A 146 7.27 -18.99 9.85
N THR A 147 6.69 -17.96 10.49
CA THR A 147 7.08 -16.56 10.31
C THR A 147 8.53 -16.31 10.72
N TYR A 148 8.92 -16.71 11.93
CA TYR A 148 10.30 -16.47 12.41
C TYR A 148 11.33 -17.29 11.66
N LYS A 149 11.00 -18.52 11.23
CA LYS A 149 11.87 -19.29 10.33
C LYS A 149 12.12 -18.55 9.03
N ASN A 150 11.06 -18.07 8.37
CA ASN A 150 11.20 -17.33 7.11
C ASN A 150 11.96 -16.01 7.27
N ILE A 151 11.74 -15.27 8.37
CA ILE A 151 12.56 -14.09 8.70
C ILE A 151 14.03 -14.45 8.74
N GLY A 152 14.39 -15.53 9.45
CA GLY A 152 15.77 -15.99 9.53
C GLY A 152 16.36 -16.36 8.18
N ASP A 153 15.61 -17.04 7.34
CA ASP A 153 16.07 -17.48 6.02
C ASP A 153 16.16 -16.30 5.03
N MET A 154 15.18 -15.41 4.99
CA MET A 154 15.24 -14.18 4.17
C MET A 154 16.38 -13.26 4.61
N LYS A 155 16.62 -13.12 5.92
CA LYS A 155 17.75 -12.33 6.45
C LYS A 155 19.10 -12.86 5.97
N LYS A 156 19.27 -14.20 5.94
CA LYS A 156 20.48 -14.81 5.37
C LYS A 156 20.63 -14.48 3.89
N GLN A 157 19.52 -14.54 3.12
CA GLN A 157 19.54 -14.22 1.70
C GLN A 157 19.87 -12.74 1.45
N LEU A 158 19.29 -11.80 2.21
CA LEU A 158 19.59 -10.37 2.12
C LEU A 158 21.05 -10.06 2.52
N ASN A 159 21.56 -10.71 3.55
CA ASN A 159 22.97 -10.61 3.93
C ASN A 159 23.89 -11.13 2.82
N ARG A 160 23.50 -12.23 2.14
CA ARG A 160 24.27 -12.77 1.02
C ARG A 160 24.31 -11.84 -0.19
N MET A 161 23.28 -10.98 -0.36
CA MET A 161 23.30 -9.90 -1.34
C MET A 161 24.26 -8.75 -0.98
N GLY A 162 24.74 -8.72 0.27
CA GLY A 162 25.67 -7.71 0.75
C GLY A 162 25.05 -6.32 0.93
N LEU A 163 23.75 -6.22 1.18
CA LEU A 163 23.04 -4.97 1.37
C LEU A 163 23.47 -4.23 2.65
N SER A 164 23.47 -2.90 2.61
CA SER A 164 24.02 -2.03 3.66
C SER A 164 22.99 -1.65 4.71
N TYR A 165 22.22 -2.62 5.21
CA TYR A 165 21.24 -2.40 6.26
C TYR A 165 21.87 -2.24 7.64
N ASP A 166 21.26 -1.41 8.46
CA ASP A 166 21.52 -1.34 9.90
C ASP A 166 20.67 -2.39 10.62
N TRP A 167 21.23 -3.57 10.80
CA TRP A 167 20.53 -4.69 11.44
C TRP A 167 20.27 -4.49 12.94
N GLU A 168 20.87 -3.49 13.60
CA GLU A 168 20.50 -3.12 14.97
C GLU A 168 19.18 -2.34 15.01
N ARG A 169 18.75 -1.82 13.87
CA ARG A 169 17.45 -1.15 13.67
C ARG A 169 16.42 -2.04 12.99
N GLU A 170 16.62 -3.36 13.06
CA GLU A 170 15.67 -4.34 12.53
C GLU A 170 14.32 -4.25 13.24
N VAL A 171 13.24 -4.30 12.46
CA VAL A 171 11.86 -4.20 12.94
C VAL A 171 11.09 -5.45 12.56
N THR A 172 10.33 -6.00 13.50
CA THR A 172 9.40 -7.12 13.25
C THR A 172 8.02 -6.73 13.75
N THR A 173 7.07 -6.52 12.81
CA THR A 173 5.78 -5.90 13.15
C THR A 173 4.92 -6.76 14.06
N CYS A 174 5.13 -8.08 14.10
CA CYS A 174 4.42 -8.99 15.00
C CYS A 174 5.02 -9.09 16.42
N ASN A 175 6.12 -8.39 16.70
CA ASN A 175 6.67 -8.36 18.04
C ASN A 175 5.88 -7.42 18.95
N PRO A 176 5.68 -7.77 20.25
CA PRO A 176 4.97 -6.92 21.20
C PRO A 176 5.53 -5.51 21.34
N GLU A 177 6.84 -5.36 21.27
CA GLU A 177 7.53 -4.07 21.34
C GLU A 177 7.15 -3.15 20.17
N TYR A 178 6.76 -3.73 19.04
CA TYR A 178 6.28 -2.97 17.88
C TYR A 178 4.78 -2.74 17.95
N TYR A 179 3.95 -3.80 18.04
CA TYR A 179 2.50 -3.64 17.90
C TYR A 179 1.84 -2.94 19.09
N LYS A 180 2.49 -2.82 20.24
CA LYS A 180 2.02 -1.94 21.34
C LYS A 180 1.77 -0.50 20.86
N TRP A 181 2.54 -0.04 19.87
CA TRP A 181 2.36 1.28 19.30
C TRP A 181 1.12 1.36 18.40
N ASN A 182 0.78 0.29 17.67
CA ASN A 182 -0.47 0.21 16.93
C ASN A 182 -1.67 0.30 17.89
N GLN A 183 -1.58 -0.40 19.03
CA GLN A 183 -2.59 -0.33 20.10
C GLN A 183 -2.70 1.08 20.69
N TRP A 184 -1.56 1.73 20.92
CA TRP A 184 -1.53 3.11 21.41
C TRP A 184 -2.16 4.08 20.40
N PHE A 185 -1.85 3.97 19.12
CA PHE A 185 -2.47 4.78 18.07
C PHE A 185 -3.98 4.55 18.01
N PHE A 186 -4.43 3.30 18.08
CA PHE A 186 -5.86 3.00 18.13
C PHE A 186 -6.56 3.71 19.29
N LEU A 187 -5.99 3.67 20.50
CA LEU A 187 -6.53 4.37 21.66
C LEU A 187 -6.58 5.89 21.45
N LYS A 188 -5.54 6.48 20.85
CA LYS A 188 -5.53 7.90 20.51
C LYS A 188 -6.59 8.27 19.46
N MET A 189 -6.82 7.41 18.48
CA MET A 189 -7.90 7.59 17.50
C MET A 189 -9.28 7.46 18.16
N LEU A 190 -9.44 6.55 19.10
CA LEU A 190 -10.67 6.41 19.89
C LEU A 190 -10.93 7.65 20.76
N GLU A 191 -9.94 8.13 21.48
CA GLU A 191 -10.02 9.37 22.28
C GLU A 191 -10.44 10.59 21.44
N LYS A 192 -9.99 10.66 20.18
CA LYS A 192 -10.36 11.72 19.23
C LYS A 192 -11.70 11.47 18.50
N GLY A 193 -12.41 10.38 18.80
CA GLY A 193 -13.64 10.02 18.11
C GLY A 193 -13.46 9.59 16.64
N LEU A 194 -12.22 9.33 16.23
CA LEU A 194 -11.89 8.84 14.89
C LEU A 194 -12.13 7.34 14.76
N ALA A 195 -11.94 6.57 15.83
CA ALA A 195 -12.35 5.17 15.92
C ALA A 195 -13.70 5.10 16.61
N TYR A 196 -14.63 4.31 16.09
CA TYR A 196 -15.98 4.15 16.63
C TYR A 196 -16.54 2.76 16.30
N ARG A 197 -17.57 2.36 17.02
CA ARG A 197 -18.26 1.07 16.78
C ARG A 197 -19.62 1.32 16.15
N LYS A 198 -19.99 0.49 15.18
CA LYS A 198 -21.34 0.43 14.63
C LYS A 198 -21.69 -0.99 14.17
N HIS A 199 -22.98 -1.29 14.11
CA HIS A 199 -23.45 -2.48 13.42
C HIS A 199 -23.36 -2.28 11.91
N SER A 200 -22.73 -3.22 11.22
CA SER A 200 -22.63 -3.23 9.75
C SER A 200 -22.74 -4.65 9.23
N PHE A 201 -23.17 -4.78 7.99
CA PHE A 201 -23.08 -6.06 7.28
C PHE A 201 -21.64 -6.28 6.83
N VAL A 202 -21.15 -7.50 7.06
CA VAL A 202 -19.82 -7.95 6.69
C VAL A 202 -19.91 -9.27 5.94
N ASN A 203 -18.96 -9.50 5.04
CA ASN A 203 -18.82 -10.79 4.41
C ASN A 203 -18.30 -11.79 5.45
N TRP A 204 -19.07 -12.83 5.75
CA TRP A 204 -18.73 -13.82 6.76
C TRP A 204 -18.54 -15.19 6.13
N CYS A 205 -17.37 -15.78 6.34
CA CYS A 205 -17.13 -17.17 6.03
C CYS A 205 -17.38 -18.04 7.24
N GLN A 206 -18.39 -18.91 7.17
CA GLN A 206 -18.76 -19.79 8.30
C GLN A 206 -17.67 -20.85 8.56
N SER A 207 -17.07 -21.39 7.52
CA SER A 207 -16.03 -22.42 7.60
C SER A 207 -14.73 -21.89 8.22
N CYS A 208 -14.29 -20.69 7.82
CA CYS A 208 -13.10 -20.05 8.38
C CYS A 208 -13.40 -19.27 9.68
N ALA A 209 -14.69 -19.12 10.06
CA ALA A 209 -15.15 -18.32 11.20
C ALA A 209 -14.57 -16.90 11.23
N THR A 210 -14.51 -16.23 10.06
CA THR A 210 -13.85 -14.93 9.90
C THR A 210 -14.62 -13.98 8.99
N VAL A 211 -14.39 -12.68 9.20
CA VAL A 211 -14.81 -11.61 8.29
C VAL A 211 -13.87 -11.53 7.11
N LEU A 212 -14.42 -11.32 5.93
CA LEU A 212 -13.67 -11.19 4.68
C LEU A 212 -13.82 -9.78 4.10
N ALA A 213 -12.74 -9.22 3.57
CA ALA A 213 -12.79 -8.07 2.71
C ALA A 213 -13.47 -8.42 1.36
N ASN A 214 -13.95 -7.42 0.63
CA ASN A 214 -14.63 -7.68 -0.66
C ASN A 214 -13.74 -8.41 -1.65
N GLU A 215 -12.45 -8.08 -1.69
CA GLU A 215 -11.43 -8.71 -2.55
C GLU A 215 -11.16 -10.19 -2.20
N GLN A 216 -11.59 -10.60 -1.00
CA GLN A 216 -11.45 -11.98 -0.51
C GLN A 216 -12.69 -12.84 -0.78
N VAL A 217 -13.68 -12.28 -1.47
CA VAL A 217 -14.87 -12.99 -1.91
C VAL A 217 -14.83 -13.11 -3.43
N ILE A 218 -14.58 -14.33 -3.92
CA ILE A 218 -14.46 -14.63 -5.34
C ILE A 218 -15.66 -15.49 -5.74
N ASN A 219 -16.47 -15.03 -6.67
CA ASN A 219 -17.67 -15.76 -7.12
C ASN A 219 -18.57 -16.20 -5.95
N GLU A 220 -18.82 -15.28 -5.00
CA GLU A 220 -19.62 -15.54 -3.78
C GLU A 220 -19.00 -16.55 -2.79
N ARG A 221 -17.76 -16.92 -3.00
CA ARG A 221 -17.04 -17.90 -2.20
C ARG A 221 -15.82 -17.31 -1.50
N CYS A 222 -15.48 -17.91 -0.40
CA CYS A 222 -14.27 -17.57 0.35
C CYS A 222 -13.02 -17.94 -0.44
N TRP A 223 -12.15 -16.98 -0.70
CA TRP A 223 -10.88 -17.17 -1.41
C TRP A 223 -9.97 -18.23 -0.77
N ARG A 224 -10.18 -18.54 0.52
CA ARG A 224 -9.36 -19.48 1.30
C ARG A 224 -9.88 -20.91 1.27
N CYS A 225 -11.18 -21.10 1.50
CA CYS A 225 -11.78 -22.43 1.71
C CYS A 225 -12.88 -22.78 0.70
N ASP A 226 -13.17 -21.89 -0.23
CA ASP A 226 -14.20 -22.04 -1.27
C ASP A 226 -15.64 -22.24 -0.74
N SER A 227 -15.88 -22.01 0.55
CA SER A 227 -17.23 -22.04 1.14
C SER A 227 -18.03 -20.82 0.74
N ILE A 228 -19.35 -20.96 0.63
CA ILE A 228 -20.25 -19.84 0.36
C ILE A 228 -20.11 -18.79 1.47
N VAL A 229 -19.97 -17.52 1.08
CA VAL A 229 -19.89 -16.37 1.98
C VAL A 229 -21.28 -15.79 2.18
N VAL A 230 -21.63 -15.53 3.44
CA VAL A 230 -22.90 -14.92 3.81
C VAL A 230 -22.72 -13.52 4.37
N GLN A 231 -23.73 -12.67 4.18
CA GLN A 231 -23.78 -11.37 4.85
C GLN A 231 -24.22 -11.56 6.31
N LYS A 232 -23.40 -11.08 7.25
CA LYS A 232 -23.68 -11.16 8.68
C LYS A 232 -23.63 -9.77 9.29
N LYS A 233 -24.68 -9.39 10.02
CA LYS A 233 -24.68 -8.12 10.75
C LYS A 233 -23.91 -8.30 12.04
N LEU A 234 -22.78 -7.60 12.16
CA LEU A 234 -21.93 -7.62 13.34
C LEU A 234 -21.61 -6.19 13.79
N GLU A 235 -21.39 -6.05 15.09
CA GLU A 235 -20.82 -4.82 15.63
C GLU A 235 -19.31 -4.81 15.34
N GLN A 236 -18.84 -3.79 14.61
CA GLN A 236 -17.47 -3.68 14.15
C GLN A 236 -16.86 -2.32 14.47
N TRP A 237 -15.54 -2.27 14.52
CA TRP A 237 -14.78 -1.05 14.60
C TRP A 237 -14.64 -0.42 13.23
N PHE A 238 -14.77 0.92 13.19
CA PHE A 238 -14.61 1.74 12.01
C PHE A 238 -13.72 2.94 12.32
N PHE A 239 -13.02 3.43 11.28
CA PHE A 239 -12.34 4.71 11.32
C PHE A 239 -13.10 5.74 10.48
N ARG A 240 -13.16 6.99 10.96
CA ARG A 240 -13.72 8.12 10.22
C ARG A 240 -12.72 8.61 9.18
N ILE A 241 -12.41 7.82 8.19
CA ILE A 241 -11.38 8.12 7.18
C ILE A 241 -11.68 9.38 6.38
N THR A 242 -12.96 9.76 6.23
CA THR A 242 -13.38 10.96 5.52
C THR A 242 -13.30 12.24 6.36
N HIS A 243 -12.98 12.13 7.65
CA HIS A 243 -12.91 13.29 8.55
C HIS A 243 -11.87 14.33 8.11
N TYR A 244 -10.79 13.88 7.51
CA TYR A 244 -9.69 14.71 7.01
C TYR A 244 -9.67 14.84 5.48
N ALA A 245 -10.77 14.50 4.78
CA ALA A 245 -10.77 14.47 3.31
C ALA A 245 -10.42 15.83 2.69
N GLU A 246 -10.99 16.92 3.19
CA GLU A 246 -10.72 18.28 2.71
C GLU A 246 -9.27 18.70 2.99
N GLU A 247 -8.76 18.39 4.19
CA GLU A 247 -7.36 18.68 4.58
C GLU A 247 -6.36 17.90 3.72
N LEU A 248 -6.66 16.62 3.46
CA LEU A 248 -5.82 15.76 2.61
C LEU A 248 -5.81 16.24 1.16
N LEU A 249 -6.97 16.67 0.65
CA LEU A 249 -7.07 17.20 -0.71
C LEU A 249 -6.28 18.50 -0.84
N ALA A 250 -6.45 19.45 0.10
CA ALA A 250 -5.68 20.68 0.12
C ALA A 250 -4.17 20.43 0.29
N GLY A 251 -3.79 19.42 1.09
CA GLY A 251 -2.40 19.02 1.30
C GLY A 251 -1.70 18.47 0.04
N CYS A 252 -2.45 18.02 -0.98
CA CYS A 252 -1.87 17.59 -2.26
C CYS A 252 -1.09 18.73 -2.95
N ASP A 253 -1.53 19.98 -2.80
CA ASP A 253 -0.86 21.17 -3.36
C ASP A 253 0.53 21.42 -2.75
N GLU A 254 0.79 20.89 -1.57
CA GLU A 254 2.08 21.04 -0.86
C GLU A 254 3.11 19.97 -1.25
N LEU A 255 2.71 18.91 -1.94
CA LEU A 255 3.53 17.75 -2.27
C LEU A 255 4.45 17.99 -3.49
N LYS A 256 5.17 19.11 -3.51
CA LYS A 256 6.01 19.54 -4.64
C LYS A 256 7.14 18.57 -5.05
N GLY A 257 7.54 17.68 -4.15
CA GLY A 257 8.57 16.66 -4.39
C GLY A 257 8.03 15.31 -4.87
N TRP A 258 6.72 15.19 -5.00
CA TRP A 258 6.07 13.96 -5.43
C TRP A 258 5.89 13.93 -6.95
N PRO A 259 5.91 12.73 -7.60
CA PRO A 259 5.56 12.62 -9.01
C PRO A 259 4.12 13.10 -9.27
N GLU A 260 3.91 13.96 -10.25
CA GLU A 260 2.60 14.54 -10.58
C GLU A 260 1.50 13.46 -10.75
N ARG A 261 1.86 12.34 -11.39
CA ARG A 261 0.92 11.23 -11.57
C ARG A 261 0.42 10.66 -10.23
N VAL A 262 1.27 10.63 -9.20
CA VAL A 262 0.90 10.10 -7.88
C VAL A 262 -0.01 11.08 -7.17
N VAL A 263 0.29 12.38 -7.22
CA VAL A 263 -0.56 13.44 -6.67
C VAL A 263 -1.95 13.39 -7.31
N LEU A 264 -2.03 13.37 -8.64
CA LEU A 264 -3.29 13.26 -9.37
C LEU A 264 -4.10 12.00 -8.99
N MET A 265 -3.42 10.86 -8.77
CA MET A 265 -4.11 9.64 -8.29
C MET A 265 -4.70 9.82 -6.90
N GLN A 266 -4.02 10.54 -5.99
CA GLN A 266 -4.54 10.84 -4.65
C GLN A 266 -5.73 11.81 -4.72
N GLU A 267 -5.63 12.87 -5.49
CA GLU A 267 -6.73 13.83 -5.70
C GLU A 267 -7.98 13.14 -6.25
N ASN A 268 -7.82 12.31 -7.26
CA ASN A 268 -8.92 11.55 -7.86
C ASN A 268 -9.53 10.53 -6.89
N TRP A 269 -8.70 9.93 -6.03
CA TRP A 269 -9.17 8.98 -5.02
C TRP A 269 -9.97 9.65 -3.91
N ILE A 270 -9.46 10.78 -3.38
CA ILE A 270 -10.16 11.55 -2.35
C ILE A 270 -11.45 12.13 -2.95
N GLY A 271 -11.35 12.76 -4.11
CA GLY A 271 -12.43 13.32 -4.88
C GLY A 271 -13.19 14.42 -4.12
N ARG A 272 -13.58 15.46 -4.83
CA ARG A 272 -14.55 16.43 -4.34
C ARG A 272 -15.65 16.55 -5.36
N GLY A 273 -16.87 16.19 -4.97
CA GLY A 273 -18.05 16.32 -5.81
C GLY A 273 -19.02 17.31 -5.18
N GLU A 274 -19.41 18.30 -5.96
CA GLU A 274 -20.52 19.19 -5.59
C GLU A 274 -21.78 18.72 -6.30
N GLY A 275 -22.90 18.68 -5.57
CA GLY A 275 -24.16 18.25 -6.10
C GLY A 275 -25.32 18.78 -5.29
N VAL A 276 -26.50 18.39 -5.67
CA VAL A 276 -27.75 18.79 -5.03
C VAL A 276 -28.53 17.59 -4.55
N GLU A 277 -29.19 17.73 -3.42
CA GLU A 277 -30.21 16.79 -2.98
C GLU A 277 -31.59 17.23 -3.58
N VAL A 278 -32.32 16.27 -4.08
CA VAL A 278 -33.62 16.49 -4.69
C VAL A 278 -34.64 15.52 -4.12
N ASP A 279 -35.79 16.06 -3.67
CA ASP A 279 -36.90 15.28 -3.13
C ASP A 279 -37.90 14.94 -4.23
N PHE A 280 -38.12 13.64 -4.45
CA PHE A 280 -39.15 13.12 -5.33
C PHE A 280 -40.33 12.64 -4.47
N PRO A 281 -41.50 13.33 -4.48
CA PRO A 281 -42.68 12.86 -3.77
C PRO A 281 -43.13 11.49 -4.25
N LEU A 282 -43.51 10.61 -3.32
CA LEU A 282 -43.99 9.26 -3.63
C LEU A 282 -45.51 9.30 -3.90
N VAL A 283 -45.95 8.59 -4.92
CA VAL A 283 -47.39 8.53 -5.27
C VAL A 283 -48.13 7.71 -4.24
N GLY A 284 -49.14 8.30 -3.58
CA GLY A 284 -50.00 7.63 -2.62
C GLY A 284 -49.37 7.48 -1.20
N LEU A 285 -48.23 8.10 -0.95
CA LEU A 285 -47.58 8.13 0.33
C LEU A 285 -47.21 9.55 0.71
N ASP A 286 -47.29 9.89 2.01
CA ASP A 286 -46.82 11.18 2.53
C ASP A 286 -45.31 11.10 2.84
N GLU A 287 -44.55 10.57 1.90
CA GLU A 287 -43.10 10.37 1.99
C GLU A 287 -42.44 10.82 0.69
N LYS A 288 -41.13 11.10 0.79
CA LYS A 288 -40.35 11.56 -0.34
C LYS A 288 -39.12 10.65 -0.49
N LEU A 289 -38.76 10.39 -1.74
CA LEU A 289 -37.50 9.73 -2.07
C LEU A 289 -36.47 10.81 -2.37
N ARG A 290 -35.51 10.99 -1.46
CA ARG A 290 -34.42 11.93 -1.59
C ARG A 290 -33.25 11.29 -2.33
N ILE A 291 -32.75 11.98 -3.36
CA ILE A 291 -31.56 11.60 -4.10
C ILE A 291 -30.49 12.68 -3.99
N PHE A 292 -29.24 12.27 -4.17
CA PHE A 292 -28.10 13.18 -4.42
C PHE A 292 -27.68 13.05 -5.89
N THR A 293 -27.45 14.16 -6.58
CA THR A 293 -26.91 14.15 -7.93
C THR A 293 -25.89 15.27 -8.16
N THR A 294 -24.81 14.96 -8.86
CA THR A 294 -23.85 15.95 -9.37
C THR A 294 -24.26 16.52 -10.73
N ARG A 295 -25.36 16.00 -11.32
CA ARG A 295 -25.90 16.41 -12.63
C ARG A 295 -27.36 16.84 -12.52
N PRO A 296 -27.63 17.96 -11.83
CA PRO A 296 -29.02 18.46 -11.72
C PRO A 296 -29.62 18.87 -13.06
N ASP A 297 -28.80 19.19 -14.05
CA ASP A 297 -29.17 19.49 -15.42
C ASP A 297 -29.90 18.34 -16.12
N THR A 298 -29.68 17.10 -15.68
CA THR A 298 -30.33 15.91 -16.27
C THR A 298 -31.67 15.53 -15.64
N LEU A 299 -32.13 16.25 -14.62
CA LEU A 299 -33.35 15.91 -13.88
C LEU A 299 -34.61 15.79 -14.78
N PHE A 300 -34.68 16.58 -15.84
CA PHE A 300 -35.80 16.52 -16.80
C PHE A 300 -35.87 15.19 -17.56
N GLY A 301 -34.75 14.50 -17.71
CA GLY A 301 -34.62 13.23 -18.43
C GLY A 301 -34.77 11.99 -17.57
N VAL A 302 -35.15 12.12 -16.29
CA VAL A 302 -35.30 10.97 -15.37
C VAL A 302 -36.42 10.05 -15.87
N THR A 303 -36.06 8.78 -16.10
CA THR A 303 -36.97 7.75 -16.58
C THR A 303 -37.39 6.75 -15.52
N PHE A 304 -36.52 6.51 -14.54
CA PHE A 304 -36.79 5.67 -13.35
C PHE A 304 -35.89 6.02 -12.17
N MET A 305 -36.30 5.55 -11.01
CA MET A 305 -35.55 5.70 -9.76
C MET A 305 -35.11 4.33 -9.28
N CYS A 306 -33.92 4.28 -8.67
CA CYS A 306 -33.43 3.06 -7.97
C CYS A 306 -33.09 3.37 -6.53
N ILE A 307 -33.47 2.46 -5.64
CA ILE A 307 -33.07 2.49 -4.21
C ILE A 307 -32.26 1.24 -3.84
N ALA A 308 -31.41 1.40 -2.85
CA ALA A 308 -30.66 0.29 -2.29
C ALA A 308 -31.58 -0.72 -1.60
N PRO A 309 -31.26 -2.01 -1.60
CA PRO A 309 -32.06 -3.03 -0.91
C PRO A 309 -32.20 -2.79 0.60
N GLY A 310 -31.22 -2.12 1.22
CA GLY A 310 -31.20 -1.72 2.62
C GLY A 310 -31.86 -0.36 2.91
N HIS A 311 -32.39 0.34 1.92
CA HIS A 311 -33.03 1.63 2.11
C HIS A 311 -34.30 1.51 2.98
N PRO A 312 -34.57 2.46 3.91
CA PRO A 312 -35.74 2.38 4.81
C PRO A 312 -37.09 2.24 4.10
N LEU A 313 -37.19 2.78 2.87
CA LEU A 313 -38.37 2.69 2.07
C LEU A 313 -38.48 1.40 1.24
N SER A 314 -37.44 0.57 1.15
CA SER A 314 -37.45 -0.60 0.28
C SER A 314 -38.58 -1.58 0.60
N GLU A 315 -38.81 -1.85 1.88
CA GLU A 315 -39.88 -2.75 2.31
C GLU A 315 -41.30 -2.13 2.24
N LYS A 316 -41.39 -0.80 2.39
CA LYS A 316 -42.65 -0.08 2.30
C LYS A 316 -43.15 0.09 0.88
N LEU A 317 -42.25 0.22 -0.08
CA LEU A 317 -42.57 0.47 -1.50
C LEU A 317 -42.84 -0.81 -2.28
N VAL A 318 -42.28 -1.95 -1.86
CA VAL A 318 -42.41 -3.23 -2.55
C VAL A 318 -43.79 -3.83 -2.30
N GLN A 319 -44.56 -4.03 -3.38
CA GLN A 319 -45.85 -4.72 -3.32
C GLN A 319 -45.66 -6.23 -3.19
N ASN A 320 -46.66 -6.96 -2.68
CA ASN A 320 -46.59 -8.37 -2.30
C ASN A 320 -46.00 -9.30 -3.37
N GLU A 321 -46.20 -9.04 -4.64
CA GLU A 321 -45.69 -9.84 -5.77
C GLU A 321 -44.18 -9.75 -5.95
N ALA A 322 -43.54 -8.71 -5.41
CA ALA A 322 -42.11 -8.46 -5.54
C ALA A 322 -41.28 -8.75 -4.26
N ILE A 323 -41.90 -9.21 -3.19
CA ILE A 323 -41.22 -9.48 -1.90
C ILE A 323 -40.15 -10.55 -2.03
N GLU A 324 -40.44 -11.67 -2.71
CA GLU A 324 -39.46 -12.75 -2.92
C GLU A 324 -38.26 -12.26 -3.74
N ALA A 325 -38.52 -11.46 -4.78
CA ALA A 325 -37.48 -10.87 -5.59
C ALA A 325 -36.62 -9.85 -4.81
N LEU A 326 -37.23 -9.08 -3.89
CA LEU A 326 -36.50 -8.22 -2.96
C LEU A 326 -35.53 -9.02 -2.08
N GLN A 327 -35.94 -10.14 -1.55
CA GLN A 327 -35.09 -11.00 -0.73
C GLN A 327 -33.92 -11.56 -1.54
N ALA A 328 -34.16 -11.97 -2.78
CA ALA A 328 -33.11 -12.42 -3.69
C ALA A 328 -32.08 -11.32 -3.99
N ILE A 329 -32.54 -10.06 -4.19
CA ILE A 329 -31.64 -8.92 -4.40
C ILE A 329 -30.85 -8.58 -3.13
N LYS A 330 -31.47 -8.64 -1.94
CA LYS A 330 -30.76 -8.43 -0.66
C LYS A 330 -29.57 -9.37 -0.49
N THR A 331 -29.67 -10.61 -0.96
CA THR A 331 -28.56 -11.59 -0.89
C THR A 331 -27.42 -11.29 -1.84
N LYS A 332 -27.69 -10.56 -2.94
CA LYS A 332 -26.72 -10.18 -3.98
C LYS A 332 -26.20 -8.74 -3.83
N TYR A 333 -26.57 -8.06 -2.76
CA TYR A 333 -26.20 -6.67 -2.54
C TYR A 333 -24.70 -6.48 -2.34
N GLY A 334 -24.14 -5.45 -2.99
CA GLY A 334 -22.70 -5.13 -2.89
C GLY A 334 -21.75 -6.08 -3.62
N ARG A 335 -22.28 -7.00 -4.42
CA ARG A 335 -21.48 -7.91 -5.26
C ARG A 335 -21.41 -7.36 -6.68
N GLU A 336 -20.23 -7.32 -7.29
CA GLU A 336 -19.99 -6.89 -8.68
C GLU A 336 -20.43 -7.97 -9.69
N THR A 337 -21.61 -8.51 -9.49
CA THR A 337 -22.24 -9.42 -10.44
C THR A 337 -23.21 -8.64 -11.31
N GLU A 338 -23.93 -9.31 -12.14
CA GLU A 338 -24.97 -8.74 -13.01
C GLU A 338 -25.84 -7.70 -12.28
N LYS A 339 -26.03 -6.54 -12.91
CA LYS A 339 -26.92 -5.48 -12.38
C LYS A 339 -28.36 -5.95 -12.43
N ILE A 340 -28.95 -6.15 -11.27
CA ILE A 340 -30.31 -6.66 -11.11
C ILE A 340 -31.15 -5.61 -10.39
N GLY A 341 -32.34 -5.36 -10.89
CA GLY A 341 -33.35 -4.49 -10.26
C GLY A 341 -34.74 -5.12 -10.32
N VAL A 342 -35.55 -4.84 -9.30
CA VAL A 342 -36.96 -5.27 -9.24
C VAL A 342 -37.84 -4.05 -9.10
N PHE A 343 -38.87 -3.97 -9.95
CA PHE A 343 -39.87 -2.94 -9.84
C PHE A 343 -40.67 -3.09 -8.54
N THR A 344 -40.79 -2.01 -7.78
CA THR A 344 -41.49 -2.02 -6.50
C THR A 344 -43.02 -2.03 -6.59
N GLY A 345 -43.57 -1.68 -7.76
CA GLY A 345 -44.99 -1.38 -7.94
C GLY A 345 -45.31 0.08 -7.60
N SER A 346 -44.38 0.85 -7.07
CA SER A 346 -44.53 2.24 -6.63
C SER A 346 -43.90 3.23 -7.61
N TYR A 347 -44.37 4.48 -7.53
CA TYR A 347 -43.90 5.57 -8.40
C TYR A 347 -43.54 6.81 -7.58
N ALA A 348 -42.62 7.59 -8.11
CA ALA A 348 -42.27 8.91 -7.62
C ALA A 348 -42.68 9.99 -8.64
N ILE A 349 -42.80 11.23 -8.21
CA ILE A 349 -43.08 12.38 -9.06
C ILE A 349 -41.83 13.19 -9.28
N ASN A 350 -41.44 13.40 -10.51
CA ASN A 350 -40.35 14.31 -10.83
C ASN A 350 -40.74 15.75 -10.47
N PRO A 351 -40.03 16.41 -9.55
CA PRO A 351 -40.42 17.72 -9.04
C PRO A 351 -40.34 18.84 -10.08
N LEU A 352 -39.61 18.66 -11.20
CA LEU A 352 -39.43 19.70 -12.21
C LEU A 352 -40.49 19.67 -13.30
N ASN A 353 -40.95 18.48 -13.72
CA ASN A 353 -41.89 18.36 -14.85
C ASN A 353 -43.18 17.63 -14.49
N GLY A 354 -43.33 17.17 -13.24
CA GLY A 354 -44.53 16.46 -12.79
C GLY A 354 -44.65 15.02 -13.32
N ALA A 355 -43.65 14.52 -14.04
CA ALA A 355 -43.72 13.18 -14.62
C ALA A 355 -43.70 12.11 -13.53
N LYS A 356 -44.56 11.09 -13.72
CA LYS A 356 -44.59 9.91 -12.85
C LYS A 356 -43.52 8.92 -13.30
N VAL A 357 -42.55 8.61 -12.43
CA VAL A 357 -41.42 7.74 -12.71
C VAL A 357 -41.43 6.49 -11.81
N PRO A 358 -41.21 5.27 -12.34
CA PRO A 358 -41.24 4.05 -11.57
C PRO A 358 -40.01 3.95 -10.62
N VAL A 359 -40.23 3.31 -9.46
CA VAL A 359 -39.19 3.07 -8.46
C VAL A 359 -38.80 1.60 -8.45
N TYR A 360 -37.53 1.32 -8.53
CA TYR A 360 -36.93 -0.02 -8.47
C TYR A 360 -36.06 -0.19 -7.22
N VAL A 361 -35.97 -1.40 -6.70
CA VAL A 361 -34.90 -1.79 -5.79
C VAL A 361 -33.81 -2.45 -6.62
N ALA A 362 -32.54 -2.03 -6.46
CA ALA A 362 -31.45 -2.52 -7.28
C ALA A 362 -30.19 -2.84 -6.46
N ASN A 363 -29.50 -3.95 -6.80
CA ASN A 363 -28.33 -4.44 -6.07
C ASN A 363 -27.08 -3.56 -6.21
N PHE A 364 -27.03 -2.69 -7.19
CA PHE A 364 -25.88 -1.80 -7.47
C PHE A 364 -25.99 -0.42 -6.83
N VAL A 365 -27.10 -0.10 -6.15
CA VAL A 365 -27.26 1.17 -5.41
C VAL A 365 -26.69 1.00 -4.00
N LEU A 366 -25.68 1.82 -3.68
CA LEU A 366 -24.98 1.74 -2.39
C LEU A 366 -25.67 2.60 -1.33
N MET A 367 -25.91 2.03 -0.14
CA MET A 367 -26.48 2.75 1.01
C MET A 367 -25.57 3.85 1.57
N GLU A 368 -24.28 3.62 1.50
CA GLU A 368 -23.28 4.54 2.06
C GLU A 368 -22.91 5.67 1.10
N TYR A 369 -23.45 5.69 -0.12
CA TYR A 369 -23.20 6.74 -1.10
C TYR A 369 -24.46 7.61 -1.30
N GLY A 370 -24.34 8.91 -1.03
CA GLY A 370 -25.46 9.84 -1.08
C GLY A 370 -26.57 9.45 -0.10
N THR A 371 -27.76 9.28 -0.63
CA THR A 371 -28.99 8.98 0.15
C THR A 371 -29.39 7.50 0.09
N GLY A 372 -28.64 6.65 -0.58
CA GLY A 372 -29.05 5.26 -0.86
C GLY A 372 -30.15 5.18 -1.95
N ALA A 373 -30.39 6.27 -2.67
CA ALA A 373 -31.32 6.38 -3.79
C ALA A 373 -30.67 7.15 -4.95
N ILE A 374 -30.94 6.73 -6.16
CA ILE A 374 -30.43 7.36 -7.39
C ILE A 374 -31.55 7.55 -8.43
N MET A 375 -31.38 8.56 -9.26
CA MET A 375 -32.17 8.72 -10.49
C MET A 375 -31.44 8.07 -11.67
N SER A 376 -32.15 7.61 -12.65
CA SER A 376 -31.61 7.09 -13.89
C SER A 376 -32.04 7.93 -15.08
N VAL A 377 -31.03 8.32 -15.87
CA VAL A 377 -31.21 9.10 -17.10
C VAL A 377 -30.44 8.33 -18.19
N PRO A 378 -31.14 7.60 -19.08
CA PRO A 378 -30.51 6.79 -20.14
C PRO A 378 -29.76 7.63 -21.16
#